data_e67c3db1df29bd02b66c99524e8af709
#
_entry.id   e67c3db1df29bd02b66c99524e8af709
#
_cell.length_a   1.000
_cell.length_b   1.000
_cell.length_c   1.000
_cell.angle_alpha   90.00
_cell.angle_beta   90.00
_cell.angle_gamma   90.00
#
_symmetry.space_group_name_H-M   'P 1'
#
loop_
_entity.id
_entity.type
_entity.pdbx_description
1 polymer ?
#
loop_
_entity_poly.entity_id
_entity_poly.type
_entity_poly.pdbx_seq_one_letter_code
_entity_poly.pdbx_strand_id
1 'polypeptide(L)'
;MKTIRLLYPDYVSGGIETYYFGAQLLQYILPVNKNQPLVKVDIVPPNGKEKEVTDGIYGKEEVIHGLESAMQQIEKENPDKIITIGGNCFVSLAPFDYLHGKYDNVGILWFDAHPDVTEVADGYPYTHAMVLRSLMGHGENMMAERMKNKPFAAEDILFVGLQNLHDYQQKFLDETGVNYKIQTENFLQDEEIKEFISRYDHILLHFDIDILDASLFHSTYFANKNLVGDGAEGGKMTMDELERLLKLVEDNSSIKGFTIAEYLPFDEHRLNQMFEKLEIFTE
;
A
#
# COMPACT_ATOMS: atom_id res chain seq x y z
N MET A 1 -24.76 2.77 4.46
CA MET A 1 -23.45 2.45 3.85
C MET A 1 -22.49 2.11 4.98
N LYS A 2 -21.92 0.90 4.98
CA LYS A 2 -21.03 0.40 6.04
C LYS A 2 -19.59 0.69 5.67
N THR A 3 -18.88 1.46 6.49
CA THR A 3 -17.44 1.69 6.36
C THR A 3 -16.72 0.95 7.48
N ILE A 4 -15.66 0.21 7.16
CA ILE A 4 -14.76 -0.41 8.15
C ILE A 4 -13.38 0.23 8.09
N ARG A 5 -12.64 0.14 9.20
CA ARG A 5 -11.20 0.34 9.27
C ARG A 5 -10.54 -1.02 9.37
N LEU A 6 -9.81 -1.41 8.34
CA LEU A 6 -9.09 -2.67 8.30
C LEU A 6 -7.65 -2.44 8.78
N LEU A 7 -7.34 -2.86 10.00
CA LEU A 7 -5.96 -2.85 10.48
C LEU A 7 -5.24 -4.08 9.95
N TYR A 8 -4.31 -3.84 9.04
CA TYR A 8 -3.52 -4.88 8.38
C TYR A 8 -2.01 -4.58 8.54
N PRO A 9 -1.44 -4.86 9.72
CA PRO A 9 -0.07 -4.49 10.06
C PRO A 9 0.94 -5.49 9.46
N ASP A 10 0.81 -5.78 8.17
CA ASP A 10 1.75 -6.65 7.47
C ASP A 10 3.13 -5.99 7.39
N TYR A 11 4.14 -6.76 7.75
CA TYR A 11 5.53 -6.36 7.70
C TYR A 11 6.37 -7.37 6.92
N VAL A 12 5.83 -8.58 6.73
CA VAL A 12 6.58 -9.68 6.14
C VAL A 12 6.77 -9.44 4.65
N SER A 13 5.73 -9.01 3.94
CA SER A 13 5.81 -8.76 2.51
C SER A 13 6.75 -7.61 2.13
N GLY A 14 7.12 -6.74 3.07
CA GLY A 14 8.14 -5.69 2.88
C GLY A 14 9.45 -5.96 3.63
N GLY A 15 9.53 -7.01 4.48
CA GLY A 15 10.74 -7.43 5.17
C GLY A 15 11.21 -6.52 6.32
N ILE A 16 10.39 -5.56 6.79
CA ILE A 16 10.78 -4.58 7.80
C ILE A 16 9.77 -4.57 8.95
N GLU A 17 10.21 -4.94 10.16
CA GLU A 17 9.35 -5.01 11.34
C GLU A 17 8.70 -3.67 11.74
N THR A 18 9.33 -2.54 11.38
CA THR A 18 8.79 -1.21 11.64
C THR A 18 7.44 -0.97 10.96
N TYR A 19 7.13 -1.65 9.87
CA TYR A 19 5.79 -1.60 9.24
C TYR A 19 4.68 -2.02 10.20
N TYR A 20 4.93 -3.08 10.99
CA TYR A 20 3.96 -3.53 12.00
C TYR A 20 3.70 -2.44 13.04
N PHE A 21 4.77 -1.87 13.60
CA PHE A 21 4.69 -0.80 14.59
C PHE A 21 4.03 0.46 14.00
N GLY A 22 4.39 0.84 12.77
CA GLY A 22 3.81 1.98 12.07
C GLY A 22 2.31 1.87 11.87
N ALA A 23 1.82 0.72 11.40
CA ALA A 23 0.39 0.47 11.25
C ALA A 23 -0.36 0.55 12.59
N GLN A 24 0.23 0.03 13.68
CA GLN A 24 -0.35 0.14 15.01
C GLN A 24 -0.43 1.61 15.47
N LEU A 25 0.60 2.41 15.19
CA LEU A 25 0.64 3.82 15.56
C LEU A 25 -0.35 4.65 14.74
N LEU A 26 -0.53 4.36 13.45
CA LEU A 26 -1.49 5.04 12.57
C LEU A 26 -2.92 5.04 13.13
N GLN A 27 -3.33 4.02 13.88
CA GLN A 27 -4.66 3.98 14.51
C GLN A 27 -4.90 5.16 15.45
N TYR A 28 -3.84 5.68 16.08
CA TYR A 28 -3.90 6.81 17.01
C TYR A 28 -3.73 8.16 16.31
N ILE A 29 -3.10 8.16 15.13
CA ILE A 29 -2.93 9.36 14.31
C ILE A 29 -4.23 9.68 13.57
N LEU A 30 -4.93 8.65 13.07
CA LEU A 30 -6.17 8.82 12.33
C LEU A 30 -7.31 9.35 13.21
N PRO A 31 -8.17 10.24 12.69
CA PRO A 31 -9.31 10.78 13.43
C PRO A 31 -10.21 9.66 13.97
N VAL A 32 -10.66 9.79 15.21
CA VAL A 32 -11.59 8.82 15.84
C VAL A 32 -12.96 8.93 15.18
N ASN A 33 -13.50 7.79 14.72
CA ASN A 33 -14.86 7.70 14.21
C ASN A 33 -15.55 6.41 14.72
N LYS A 34 -16.51 6.58 15.63
CA LYS A 34 -17.24 5.46 16.26
C LYS A 34 -18.14 4.68 15.30
N ASN A 35 -18.45 5.25 14.13
CA ASN A 35 -19.27 4.62 13.08
C ASN A 35 -18.43 3.79 12.10
N GLN A 36 -17.12 3.74 12.28
CA GLN A 36 -16.17 2.98 11.47
C GLN A 36 -15.48 1.94 12.35
N PRO A 37 -16.06 0.74 12.52
CA PRO A 37 -15.49 -0.29 13.37
C PRO A 37 -14.11 -0.71 12.88
N LEU A 38 -13.19 -0.95 13.82
CA LEU A 38 -11.87 -1.50 13.56
C LEU A 38 -11.98 -3.01 13.44
N VAL A 39 -11.56 -3.52 12.28
CA VAL A 39 -11.43 -4.95 11.95
C VAL A 39 -9.95 -5.26 11.86
N LYS A 40 -9.50 -6.29 12.53
CA LYS A 40 -8.07 -6.65 12.58
C LYS A 40 -7.81 -7.88 11.72
N VAL A 41 -6.81 -7.77 10.87
CA VAL A 41 -6.22 -8.91 10.16
C VAL A 41 -5.31 -9.67 11.13
N ASP A 42 -5.32 -10.99 11.07
CA ASP A 42 -4.49 -11.84 11.93
C ASP A 42 -3.06 -11.88 11.38
N ILE A 43 -2.23 -11.02 11.94
CA ILE A 43 -0.78 -10.94 11.64
C ILE A 43 -0.02 -11.26 12.92
N VAL A 44 0.86 -12.26 12.83
CA VAL A 44 1.76 -12.60 13.94
C VAL A 44 2.73 -11.45 14.17
N PRO A 45 2.79 -10.89 15.39
CA PRO A 45 3.71 -9.80 15.68
C PRO A 45 5.17 -10.16 15.39
N PRO A 46 6.02 -9.17 15.05
CA PRO A 46 7.45 -9.37 14.88
C PRO A 46 8.09 -10.02 16.11
N ASN A 47 9.08 -10.86 15.88
CA ASN A 47 9.79 -11.58 16.95
C ASN A 47 11.31 -11.58 16.76
N GLY A 48 11.84 -10.72 15.89
CA GLY A 48 13.27 -10.57 15.58
C GLY A 48 13.87 -11.73 14.80
N LYS A 49 13.05 -12.65 14.26
CA LYS A 49 13.55 -13.79 13.48
C LYS A 49 13.38 -13.52 12.00
N GLU A 50 14.46 -13.74 11.26
CA GLU A 50 14.42 -13.77 9.80
C GLU A 50 13.45 -14.84 9.28
N LYS A 51 12.82 -14.57 8.15
CA LYS A 51 11.95 -15.51 7.46
C LYS A 51 12.70 -16.18 6.30
N GLU A 52 12.25 -17.35 5.93
CA GLU A 52 12.81 -18.07 4.78
C GLU A 52 12.26 -17.49 3.47
N VAL A 53 13.05 -17.58 2.41
CA VAL A 53 12.61 -17.31 1.04
C VAL A 53 12.20 -18.64 0.42
N THR A 54 10.92 -18.78 0.10
CA THR A 54 10.33 -19.96 -0.54
C THR A 54 9.73 -19.58 -1.89
N ASP A 55 10.10 -20.28 -2.95
CA ASP A 55 9.70 -19.97 -4.33
C ASP A 55 9.96 -18.51 -4.73
N GLY A 56 11.09 -17.95 -4.25
CA GLY A 56 11.48 -16.57 -4.51
C GLY A 56 10.78 -15.51 -3.64
N ILE A 57 9.94 -15.92 -2.69
CA ILE A 57 9.14 -15.01 -1.85
C ILE A 57 9.58 -15.13 -0.38
N TYR A 58 9.90 -13.99 0.23
CA TYR A 58 10.25 -13.88 1.64
C TYR A 58 9.00 -14.08 2.52
N GLY A 59 9.08 -15.01 3.48
CA GLY A 59 7.99 -15.30 4.41
C GLY A 59 6.69 -15.70 3.73
N LYS A 60 6.77 -16.49 2.65
CA LYS A 60 5.64 -16.83 1.77
C LYS A 60 4.41 -17.32 2.53
N GLU A 61 4.57 -18.18 3.53
CA GLU A 61 3.45 -18.75 4.29
C GLU A 61 2.75 -17.68 5.14
N GLU A 62 3.52 -16.78 5.77
CA GLU A 62 2.97 -15.68 6.57
C GLU A 62 2.25 -14.65 5.69
N VAL A 63 2.81 -14.35 4.52
CA VAL A 63 2.17 -13.45 3.53
C VAL A 63 0.83 -14.04 3.08
N ILE A 64 0.79 -15.33 2.73
CA ILE A 64 -0.44 -16.04 2.38
C ILE A 64 -1.46 -15.99 3.53
N HIS A 65 -1.02 -16.31 4.75
CA HIS A 65 -1.89 -16.28 5.93
C HIS A 65 -2.52 -14.90 6.13
N GLY A 66 -1.72 -13.83 6.05
CA GLY A 66 -2.20 -12.46 6.16
C GLY A 66 -3.23 -12.10 5.09
N LEU A 67 -2.95 -12.46 3.83
CA LEU A 67 -3.87 -12.23 2.71
C LEU A 67 -5.20 -12.94 2.91
N GLU A 68 -5.18 -14.23 3.24
CA GLU A 68 -6.39 -15.03 3.48
C GLU A 68 -7.18 -14.52 4.68
N SER A 69 -6.50 -14.13 5.76
CA SER A 69 -7.15 -13.50 6.91
C SER A 69 -7.83 -12.19 6.54
N ALA A 70 -7.17 -11.32 5.77
CA ALA A 70 -7.74 -10.06 5.30
C ALA A 70 -9.01 -10.30 4.47
N MET A 71 -8.94 -11.21 3.49
CA MET A 71 -10.09 -11.58 2.65
C MET A 71 -11.25 -12.11 3.48
N GLN A 72 -10.98 -13.01 4.43
CA GLN A 72 -12.00 -13.57 5.32
C GLN A 72 -12.68 -12.49 6.17
N GLN A 73 -11.92 -11.57 6.75
CA GLN A 73 -12.48 -10.48 7.56
C GLN A 73 -13.33 -9.53 6.71
N ILE A 74 -12.86 -9.17 5.52
CA ILE A 74 -13.61 -8.31 4.59
C ILE A 74 -14.94 -8.98 4.19
N GLU A 75 -14.92 -10.25 3.80
CA GLU A 75 -16.14 -10.99 3.44
C GLU A 75 -17.14 -11.09 4.58
N LYS A 76 -16.66 -11.40 5.78
CA LYS A 76 -17.48 -11.46 7.00
C LYS A 76 -18.17 -10.13 7.30
N GLU A 77 -17.44 -9.03 7.15
CA GLU A 77 -17.97 -7.69 7.43
C GLU A 77 -18.85 -7.15 6.30
N ASN A 78 -18.65 -7.61 5.07
CA ASN A 78 -19.36 -7.16 3.86
C ASN A 78 -19.49 -5.63 3.78
N PRO A 79 -18.38 -4.88 3.83
CA PRO A 79 -18.41 -3.41 3.88
C PRO A 79 -18.75 -2.81 2.51
N ASP A 80 -19.25 -1.56 2.54
CA ASP A 80 -19.40 -0.72 1.34
C ASP A 80 -18.17 0.15 1.09
N LYS A 81 -17.39 0.44 2.14
CA LYS A 81 -16.13 1.20 2.07
C LYS A 81 -15.09 0.58 3.01
N ILE A 82 -13.84 0.60 2.59
CA ILE A 82 -12.72 0.09 3.39
C ILE A 82 -11.65 1.18 3.50
N ILE A 83 -11.28 1.51 4.75
CA ILE A 83 -10.09 2.29 5.06
C ILE A 83 -9.06 1.29 5.58
N THR A 84 -8.02 0.99 4.81
CA THR A 84 -6.95 0.07 5.20
C THR A 84 -5.85 0.84 5.91
N ILE A 85 -5.57 0.44 7.15
CA ILE A 85 -4.47 0.95 7.97
C ILE A 85 -3.36 -0.09 7.86
N GLY A 86 -2.45 0.13 6.92
CA GLY A 86 -1.52 -0.88 6.45
C GLY A 86 -0.13 -0.79 7.03
N GLY A 87 0.59 -1.90 6.94
CA GLY A 87 2.03 -1.91 7.09
C GLY A 87 2.71 -1.42 5.82
N ASN A 88 2.61 -2.19 4.75
CA ASN A 88 3.22 -1.89 3.45
C ASN A 88 2.19 -1.96 2.30
N CYS A 89 2.62 -1.82 1.05
CA CYS A 89 1.73 -1.74 -0.13
C CYS A 89 0.91 -3.01 -0.36
N PHE A 90 1.39 -4.21 0.06
CA PHE A 90 0.70 -5.48 -0.11
C PHE A 90 -0.72 -5.49 0.47
N VAL A 91 -0.97 -4.69 1.48
CA VAL A 91 -2.26 -4.63 2.17
C VAL A 91 -3.41 -4.09 1.31
N SER A 92 -3.11 -3.51 0.14
CA SER A 92 -4.11 -3.05 -0.83
C SER A 92 -4.74 -4.20 -1.63
N LEU A 93 -4.09 -5.37 -1.71
CA LEU A 93 -4.50 -6.45 -2.61
C LEU A 93 -5.91 -6.95 -2.28
N ALA A 94 -6.16 -7.41 -1.05
CA ALA A 94 -7.46 -7.96 -0.65
C ALA A 94 -8.62 -6.96 -0.71
N PRO A 95 -8.49 -5.71 -0.16
CA PRO A 95 -9.59 -4.75 -0.21
C PRO A 95 -9.89 -4.25 -1.62
N PHE A 96 -8.89 -4.12 -2.50
CA PHE A 96 -9.11 -3.65 -3.87
C PHE A 96 -9.75 -4.75 -4.73
N ASP A 97 -9.31 -6.01 -4.62
CA ASP A 97 -9.99 -7.13 -5.27
C ASP A 97 -11.47 -7.20 -4.85
N TYR A 98 -11.75 -7.16 -3.54
CA TYR A 98 -13.12 -7.20 -3.02
C TYR A 98 -13.98 -6.04 -3.54
N LEU A 99 -13.48 -4.81 -3.50
CA LEU A 99 -14.24 -3.64 -3.93
C LEU A 99 -14.45 -3.61 -5.45
N HIS A 100 -13.49 -4.14 -6.24
CA HIS A 100 -13.65 -4.31 -7.68
C HIS A 100 -14.73 -5.33 -8.03
N GLY A 101 -14.89 -6.38 -7.21
CA GLY A 101 -16.00 -7.32 -7.36
C GLY A 101 -17.34 -6.79 -6.90
N LYS A 102 -17.34 -5.80 -6.01
CA LYS A 102 -18.58 -5.22 -5.46
C LYS A 102 -19.15 -4.11 -6.32
N TYR A 103 -18.31 -3.42 -7.10
CA TYR A 103 -18.69 -2.26 -7.91
C TYR A 103 -18.29 -2.44 -9.38
N ASP A 104 -19.11 -1.98 -10.31
CA ASP A 104 -18.92 -2.26 -11.74
C ASP A 104 -17.87 -1.35 -12.41
N ASN A 105 -17.86 -0.06 -12.08
CA ASN A 105 -17.03 0.97 -12.72
C ASN A 105 -16.08 1.61 -11.71
N VAL A 106 -14.88 1.05 -11.61
CA VAL A 106 -13.92 1.38 -10.55
C VAL A 106 -12.56 1.71 -11.14
N GLY A 107 -12.02 2.88 -10.78
CA GLY A 107 -10.64 3.27 -11.11
C GLY A 107 -9.73 3.27 -9.88
N ILE A 108 -8.42 3.10 -10.12
CA ILE A 108 -7.37 3.15 -9.09
C ILE A 108 -6.57 4.45 -9.26
N LEU A 109 -6.44 5.20 -8.17
CA LEU A 109 -5.41 6.21 -8.00
C LEU A 109 -4.30 5.62 -7.14
N TRP A 110 -3.11 5.46 -7.73
CA TRP A 110 -1.92 4.92 -7.07
C TRP A 110 -1.00 6.08 -6.69
N PHE A 111 -1.17 6.59 -5.45
CA PHE A 111 -0.35 7.64 -4.84
C PHE A 111 0.89 7.00 -4.24
N ASP A 112 2.00 7.02 -4.98
CA ASP A 112 3.20 6.26 -4.66
C ASP A 112 4.38 6.77 -5.48
N ALA A 113 5.58 6.64 -4.95
CA ALA A 113 6.81 6.85 -5.71
C ALA A 113 7.11 5.68 -6.67
N HIS A 114 6.46 4.51 -6.47
CA HIS A 114 6.73 3.25 -7.17
C HIS A 114 5.49 2.70 -7.87
N PRO A 115 5.66 1.86 -8.91
CA PRO A 115 4.54 1.29 -9.64
C PRO A 115 4.04 -0.04 -9.04
N ASP A 116 4.77 -0.69 -8.14
CA ASP A 116 4.48 -1.99 -7.53
C ASP A 116 4.13 -3.10 -8.53
N VAL A 117 4.92 -3.19 -9.59
CA VAL A 117 4.74 -4.15 -10.69
C VAL A 117 5.90 -5.15 -10.83
N THR A 118 6.67 -5.33 -9.77
CA THR A 118 7.77 -6.30 -9.70
C THR A 118 7.23 -7.75 -9.74
N GLU A 119 8.06 -8.69 -10.14
CA GLU A 119 7.80 -10.14 -10.04
C GLU A 119 9.03 -10.88 -9.47
N VAL A 120 8.84 -12.13 -9.05
CA VAL A 120 9.94 -12.96 -8.50
C VAL A 120 11.10 -13.10 -9.48
N ALA A 121 10.82 -13.16 -10.79
CA ALA A 121 11.84 -13.27 -11.83
C ALA A 121 12.78 -12.06 -11.91
N ASP A 122 12.38 -10.90 -11.36
CA ASP A 122 13.21 -9.70 -11.28
C ASP A 122 14.26 -9.79 -10.15
N GLY A 123 14.21 -10.87 -9.33
CA GLY A 123 15.18 -11.11 -8.26
C GLY A 123 14.87 -10.39 -6.96
N TYR A 124 13.69 -9.82 -6.80
CA TYR A 124 13.22 -9.11 -5.60
C TYR A 124 12.20 -9.97 -4.83
N PRO A 125 12.49 -10.38 -3.58
CA PRO A 125 11.67 -11.38 -2.90
C PRO A 125 10.47 -10.81 -2.13
N TYR A 126 10.31 -9.49 -2.07
CA TYR A 126 9.30 -8.84 -1.24
C TYR A 126 8.04 -8.51 -2.04
N THR A 127 6.93 -9.10 -1.64
CA THR A 127 5.65 -9.03 -2.38
C THR A 127 4.95 -7.69 -2.30
N HIS A 128 5.39 -6.76 -1.43
CA HIS A 128 4.82 -5.41 -1.38
C HIS A 128 5.00 -4.69 -2.73
N ALA A 129 6.10 -4.92 -3.43
CA ALA A 129 6.36 -4.35 -4.75
C ALA A 129 5.66 -5.08 -5.92
N MET A 130 4.78 -6.07 -5.64
CA MET A 130 4.11 -6.91 -6.65
C MET A 130 2.59 -6.70 -6.71
N VAL A 131 2.08 -5.72 -5.99
CA VAL A 131 0.64 -5.58 -5.71
C VAL A 131 -0.15 -5.21 -6.95
N LEU A 132 0.26 -4.13 -7.62
CA LEU A 132 -0.47 -3.64 -8.78
C LEU A 132 -0.40 -4.61 -9.94
N ARG A 133 0.77 -5.26 -10.14
CA ARG A 133 0.91 -6.37 -11.09
C ARG A 133 -0.11 -7.48 -10.82
N SER A 134 -0.33 -7.81 -9.54
CA SER A 134 -1.30 -8.84 -9.14
C SER A 134 -2.74 -8.41 -9.39
N LEU A 135 -3.09 -7.16 -9.07
CA LEU A 135 -4.41 -6.57 -9.35
C LEU A 135 -4.72 -6.51 -10.85
N MET A 136 -3.69 -6.41 -11.69
CA MET A 136 -3.81 -6.47 -13.16
C MET A 136 -3.86 -7.91 -13.71
N GLY A 137 -3.81 -8.94 -12.86
CA GLY A 137 -3.89 -10.34 -13.28
C GLY A 137 -2.57 -10.94 -13.77
N HIS A 138 -1.45 -10.28 -13.53
CA HIS A 138 -0.10 -10.72 -13.91
C HIS A 138 0.75 -11.13 -12.69
N GLY A 139 0.12 -11.30 -11.52
CA GLY A 139 0.80 -11.62 -10.27
C GLY A 139 1.27 -13.06 -10.17
N GLU A 140 2.11 -13.31 -9.17
CA GLU A 140 2.57 -14.67 -8.81
C GLU A 140 1.41 -15.60 -8.48
N ASN A 141 1.58 -16.89 -8.76
CA ASN A 141 0.54 -17.90 -8.57
C ASN A 141 -0.11 -17.84 -7.18
N MET A 142 0.69 -17.62 -6.14
CA MET A 142 0.17 -17.54 -4.77
C MET A 142 -0.87 -16.43 -4.57
N MET A 143 -0.74 -15.33 -5.31
CA MET A 143 -1.71 -14.23 -5.29
C MET A 143 -2.85 -14.49 -6.29
N ALA A 144 -2.50 -14.89 -7.51
CA ALA A 144 -3.48 -15.15 -8.59
C ALA A 144 -4.54 -16.18 -8.21
N GLU A 145 -4.15 -17.28 -7.51
CA GLU A 145 -5.07 -18.31 -7.03
C GLU A 145 -6.07 -17.83 -5.97
N ARG A 146 -5.79 -16.70 -5.33
CA ARG A 146 -6.61 -16.12 -4.26
C ARG A 146 -7.48 -14.97 -4.71
N MET A 147 -7.11 -14.30 -5.81
CA MET A 147 -7.96 -13.25 -6.38
C MET A 147 -9.29 -13.82 -6.83
N LYS A 148 -10.38 -13.16 -6.44
CA LYS A 148 -11.75 -13.67 -6.65
C LYS A 148 -12.48 -12.92 -7.76
N ASN A 149 -11.95 -11.78 -8.16
CA ASN A 149 -12.63 -10.89 -9.08
C ASN A 149 -11.79 -10.69 -10.36
N LYS A 150 -12.41 -10.05 -11.35
CA LYS A 150 -11.71 -9.75 -12.60
C LYS A 150 -10.52 -8.80 -12.34
N PRO A 151 -9.41 -8.95 -13.10
CA PRO A 151 -8.31 -8.00 -13.04
C PRO A 151 -8.73 -6.59 -13.44
N PHE A 152 -7.99 -5.59 -12.97
CA PHE A 152 -8.08 -4.23 -13.48
C PHE A 152 -7.43 -4.13 -14.86
N ALA A 153 -8.02 -3.35 -15.75
CA ALA A 153 -7.43 -3.02 -17.03
C ALA A 153 -6.39 -1.89 -16.87
N ALA A 154 -5.50 -1.76 -17.85
CA ALA A 154 -4.45 -0.74 -17.84
C ALA A 154 -5.00 0.68 -17.76
N GLU A 155 -6.12 0.94 -18.42
CA GLU A 155 -6.82 2.23 -18.39
C GLU A 155 -7.48 2.57 -17.05
N ASP A 156 -7.64 1.60 -16.15
CA ASP A 156 -8.26 1.78 -14.84
C ASP A 156 -7.27 2.31 -13.79
N ILE A 157 -6.01 2.57 -14.17
CA ILE A 157 -4.94 2.94 -13.26
C ILE A 157 -4.36 4.30 -13.62
N LEU A 158 -4.22 5.18 -12.61
CA LEU A 158 -3.47 6.43 -12.72
C LEU A 158 -2.46 6.53 -11.58
N PHE A 159 -1.17 6.65 -11.94
CA PHE A 159 -0.09 6.91 -11.00
C PHE A 159 0.00 8.39 -10.61
N VAL A 160 0.14 8.67 -9.33
CA VAL A 160 0.38 10.01 -8.79
C VAL A 160 1.65 9.98 -7.96
N GLY A 161 2.66 10.75 -8.35
CA GLY A 161 3.94 10.85 -7.64
C GLY A 161 5.04 9.92 -8.15
N LEU A 162 4.78 9.11 -9.18
CA LEU A 162 5.68 8.08 -9.71
C LEU A 162 7.07 8.64 -10.05
N GLN A 163 8.11 8.00 -9.48
CA GLN A 163 9.51 8.35 -9.72
C GLN A 163 10.14 7.48 -10.80
N ASN A 164 11.47 7.61 -11.02
CA ASN A 164 12.18 6.84 -12.02
C ASN A 164 12.01 5.33 -11.81
N LEU A 165 11.83 4.63 -12.92
CA LEU A 165 11.54 3.18 -12.92
C LEU A 165 12.81 2.38 -13.15
N HIS A 166 12.84 1.16 -12.61
CA HIS A 166 13.76 0.14 -13.10
C HIS A 166 13.36 -0.33 -14.51
N ASP A 167 14.32 -0.80 -15.29
CA ASP A 167 14.07 -1.26 -16.67
C ASP A 167 12.97 -2.31 -16.76
N TYR A 168 12.89 -3.24 -15.81
CA TYR A 168 11.87 -4.29 -15.78
C TYR A 168 10.47 -3.74 -15.49
N GLN A 169 10.36 -2.72 -14.64
CA GLN A 169 9.08 -2.04 -14.34
C GLN A 169 8.60 -1.27 -15.56
N GLN A 170 9.48 -0.50 -16.19
CA GLN A 170 9.16 0.21 -17.42
C GLN A 170 8.70 -0.76 -18.51
N LYS A 171 9.43 -1.86 -18.72
CA LYS A 171 9.07 -2.89 -19.68
C LYS A 171 7.66 -3.44 -19.42
N PHE A 172 7.32 -3.77 -18.18
CA PHE A 172 6.00 -4.28 -17.83
C PHE A 172 4.89 -3.27 -18.14
N LEU A 173 5.06 -2.00 -17.75
CA LEU A 173 4.07 -0.96 -17.99
C LEU A 173 3.87 -0.70 -19.50
N ASP A 174 4.96 -0.69 -20.29
CA ASP A 174 4.91 -0.53 -21.74
C ASP A 174 4.21 -1.72 -22.42
N GLU A 175 4.51 -2.96 -22.01
CA GLU A 175 3.93 -4.19 -22.57
C GLU A 175 2.43 -4.34 -22.23
N THR A 176 2.01 -3.89 -21.07
CA THR A 176 0.61 -3.95 -20.62
C THR A 176 -0.21 -2.73 -21.08
N GLY A 177 0.44 -1.69 -21.58
CA GLY A 177 -0.20 -0.49 -22.08
C GLY A 177 -0.73 0.46 -21.01
N VAL A 178 -0.22 0.35 -19.79
CA VAL A 178 -0.53 1.32 -18.72
C VAL A 178 0.05 2.68 -19.11
N ASN A 179 -0.78 3.70 -19.08
CA ASN A 179 -0.32 5.07 -19.28
C ASN A 179 0.30 5.61 -17.99
N TYR A 180 1.58 5.95 -18.05
CA TYR A 180 2.29 6.50 -16.90
C TYR A 180 3.10 7.74 -17.25
N LYS A 181 3.43 8.54 -16.25
CA LYS A 181 4.25 9.74 -16.35
C LYS A 181 5.20 9.78 -15.15
N ILE A 182 6.48 9.94 -15.42
CA ILE A 182 7.47 10.16 -14.37
C ILE A 182 7.32 11.58 -13.83
N GLN A 183 7.25 11.72 -12.52
CA GLN A 183 6.86 12.95 -11.82
C GLN A 183 7.97 13.45 -10.88
N THR A 184 9.22 13.26 -11.24
CA THR A 184 10.38 13.72 -10.43
C THR A 184 10.46 15.25 -10.34
N GLU A 185 10.11 15.96 -11.42
CA GLU A 185 10.16 17.42 -11.50
C GLU A 185 8.79 18.06 -11.72
N ASN A 186 7.89 17.35 -12.39
CA ASN A 186 6.58 17.87 -12.80
C ASN A 186 5.48 16.89 -12.38
N PHE A 187 4.71 17.23 -11.36
CA PHE A 187 3.54 16.47 -10.95
C PHE A 187 2.40 16.57 -11.98
N LEU A 188 1.42 15.65 -11.83
CA LEU A 188 0.18 15.72 -12.59
C LEU A 188 -0.55 17.04 -12.31
N GLN A 189 -1.19 17.58 -13.35
CA GLN A 189 -2.07 18.72 -13.17
C GLN A 189 -3.43 18.28 -12.65
N ASP A 190 -4.16 19.17 -11.97
CA ASP A 190 -5.48 18.89 -11.43
C ASP A 190 -6.46 18.37 -12.47
N GLU A 191 -6.36 18.88 -13.68
CA GLU A 191 -7.20 18.51 -14.82
C GLU A 191 -6.96 17.06 -15.26
N GLU A 192 -5.71 16.56 -15.23
CA GLU A 192 -5.37 15.17 -15.56
C GLU A 192 -6.02 14.22 -14.55
N ILE A 193 -5.98 14.54 -13.26
CA ILE A 193 -6.62 13.76 -12.19
C ILE A 193 -8.14 13.81 -12.32
N LYS A 194 -8.73 15.00 -12.52
CA LYS A 194 -10.18 15.17 -12.69
C LYS A 194 -10.70 14.43 -13.92
N GLU A 195 -9.97 14.48 -15.04
CA GLU A 195 -10.32 13.74 -16.25
C GLU A 195 -10.34 12.24 -15.97
N PHE A 196 -9.32 11.71 -15.29
CA PHE A 196 -9.28 10.30 -14.91
C PHE A 196 -10.47 9.91 -14.03
N ILE A 197 -10.68 10.58 -12.90
CA ILE A 197 -11.74 10.21 -11.94
C ILE A 197 -13.14 10.37 -12.52
N SER A 198 -13.34 11.28 -13.48
CA SER A 198 -14.63 11.49 -14.13
C SER A 198 -15.12 10.29 -14.97
N ARG A 199 -14.24 9.36 -15.30
CA ARG A 199 -14.55 8.13 -16.06
C ARG A 199 -15.15 7.03 -15.19
N TYR A 200 -15.03 7.15 -13.85
CA TYR A 200 -15.37 6.11 -12.91
C TYR A 200 -16.44 6.55 -11.92
N ASP A 201 -17.37 5.64 -11.60
CA ASP A 201 -18.37 5.83 -10.55
C ASP A 201 -17.76 5.76 -9.15
N HIS A 202 -16.67 5.01 -9.02
CA HIS A 202 -15.98 4.76 -7.76
C HIS A 202 -14.47 4.77 -7.93
N ILE A 203 -13.77 5.26 -6.90
CA ILE A 203 -12.32 5.30 -6.84
C ILE A 203 -11.79 4.47 -5.67
N LEU A 204 -10.74 3.70 -5.93
CA LEU A 204 -9.85 3.11 -4.94
C LEU A 204 -8.57 3.93 -4.90
N LEU A 205 -8.19 4.38 -3.73
CA LEU A 205 -7.00 5.19 -3.53
C LEU A 205 -5.98 4.40 -2.71
N HIS A 206 -4.86 4.08 -3.32
CA HIS A 206 -3.67 3.63 -2.63
C HIS A 206 -2.82 4.86 -2.29
N PHE A 207 -2.40 4.96 -1.04
CA PHE A 207 -1.50 5.99 -0.55
C PHE A 207 -0.32 5.35 0.15
N ASP A 208 0.82 5.31 -0.55
CA ASP A 208 2.11 5.04 0.03
C ASP A 208 2.71 6.34 0.57
N ILE A 209 3.14 6.30 1.83
CA ILE A 209 3.73 7.49 2.48
C ILE A 209 5.07 7.89 1.84
N ASP A 210 5.72 6.99 1.15
CA ASP A 210 7.00 7.26 0.50
C ASP A 210 6.92 8.14 -0.75
N ILE A 211 5.70 8.47 -1.21
CA ILE A 211 5.46 9.55 -2.18
C ILE A 211 5.97 10.90 -1.67
N LEU A 212 6.08 11.05 -0.33
CA LEU A 212 6.56 12.27 0.31
C LEU A 212 8.08 12.42 0.23
N ASP A 213 8.53 13.66 0.13
CA ASP A 213 9.96 13.99 0.17
C ASP A 213 10.56 13.65 1.54
N ALA A 214 11.47 12.68 1.56
CA ALA A 214 12.14 12.18 2.76
C ALA A 214 13.00 13.24 3.49
N SER A 215 13.33 14.35 2.84
CA SER A 215 14.01 15.48 3.49
C SER A 215 13.05 16.34 4.31
N LEU A 216 11.74 16.23 4.06
CA LEU A 216 10.69 17.00 4.72
C LEU A 216 9.82 16.13 5.64
N PHE A 217 9.62 14.85 5.30
CA PHE A 217 8.86 13.90 6.08
C PHE A 217 9.72 12.66 6.42
N HIS A 218 9.98 12.43 7.71
CA HIS A 218 11.03 11.51 8.15
C HIS A 218 10.56 10.08 8.45
N SER A 219 9.25 9.82 8.43
CA SER A 219 8.71 8.48 8.71
C SER A 219 8.45 7.69 7.41
N THR A 220 9.41 7.73 6.47
CA THR A 220 9.44 6.96 5.22
C THR A 220 10.71 6.13 5.14
N TYR A 221 10.72 5.10 4.28
CA TYR A 221 11.89 4.25 4.00
C TYR A 221 13.14 5.09 3.68
N PHE A 222 13.03 6.05 2.78
CA PHE A 222 14.12 6.86 2.22
C PHE A 222 14.70 7.89 3.20
N ALA A 223 14.04 8.14 4.34
CA ALA A 223 14.59 8.97 5.40
C ALA A 223 15.62 8.22 6.26
N ASN A 224 15.64 6.89 6.25
CA ASN A 224 16.56 6.08 7.03
C ASN A 224 17.83 5.76 6.24
N LYS A 225 18.89 6.51 6.52
CA LYS A 225 20.21 6.35 5.85
C LYS A 225 20.91 5.01 6.09
N ASN A 226 20.42 4.20 7.02
CA ASN A 226 20.97 2.87 7.30
C ASN A 226 20.38 1.77 6.44
N LEU A 227 19.27 2.06 5.74
CA LEU A 227 18.67 1.11 4.80
C LEU A 227 19.34 1.26 3.43
N VAL A 228 19.68 0.11 2.86
CA VAL A 228 20.23 0.01 1.51
C VAL A 228 19.15 -0.66 0.65
N GLY A 229 18.49 0.13 -0.19
CA GLY A 229 17.49 -0.37 -1.12
C GLY A 229 18.07 -0.94 -2.40
N ASP A 230 17.21 -1.26 -3.33
CA ASP A 230 17.52 -1.78 -4.67
C ASP A 230 17.88 -0.68 -5.69
N GLY A 231 17.92 0.57 -5.26
CA GLY A 231 18.18 1.74 -6.11
C GLY A 231 16.92 2.51 -6.50
N ALA A 232 15.75 2.12 -6.00
CA ALA A 232 14.53 2.90 -6.15
C ALA A 232 14.67 4.30 -5.53
N GLU A 233 13.95 5.27 -6.06
CA GLU A 233 13.94 6.66 -5.60
C GLU A 233 12.72 6.92 -4.71
N GLY A 234 12.89 7.66 -3.63
CA GLY A 234 11.79 8.17 -2.82
C GLY A 234 11.08 9.35 -3.48
N GLY A 235 9.85 9.59 -3.07
CA GLY A 235 8.99 10.65 -3.58
C GLY A 235 9.54 12.06 -3.36
N LYS A 236 8.92 13.01 -4.04
CA LYS A 236 9.27 14.45 -4.02
C LYS A 236 8.11 15.35 -3.59
N MET A 237 6.97 14.74 -3.24
CA MET A 237 5.77 15.50 -2.89
C MET A 237 5.90 16.11 -1.50
N THR A 238 5.41 17.35 -1.35
CA THR A 238 5.26 17.95 -0.02
C THR A 238 3.94 17.53 0.62
N MET A 239 3.85 17.66 1.96
CA MET A 239 2.60 17.38 2.68
C MET A 239 1.46 18.30 2.21
N ASP A 240 1.73 19.58 1.95
CA ASP A 240 0.72 20.53 1.47
C ASP A 240 0.18 20.16 0.10
N GLU A 241 1.04 19.68 -0.80
CA GLU A 241 0.62 19.19 -2.12
C GLU A 241 -0.20 17.90 -2.01
N LEU A 242 0.22 16.97 -1.18
CA LEU A 242 -0.52 15.74 -0.90
C LEU A 242 -1.92 16.06 -0.34
N GLU A 243 -2.02 16.93 0.68
CA GLU A 243 -3.31 17.34 1.26
C GLU A 243 -4.22 17.95 0.20
N ARG A 244 -3.68 18.83 -0.63
CA ARG A 244 -4.40 19.47 -1.72
C ARG A 244 -4.94 18.44 -2.72
N LEU A 245 -4.12 17.47 -3.14
CA LEU A 245 -4.52 16.44 -4.11
C LEU A 245 -5.54 15.46 -3.51
N LEU A 246 -5.34 15.01 -2.28
CA LEU A 246 -6.32 14.14 -1.61
C LEU A 246 -7.69 14.84 -1.47
N LYS A 247 -7.69 16.13 -1.17
CA LYS A 247 -8.92 16.93 -1.11
C LYS A 247 -9.56 17.08 -2.49
N LEU A 248 -8.76 17.30 -3.52
CA LEU A 248 -9.25 17.32 -4.91
C LEU A 248 -9.99 16.03 -5.28
N VAL A 249 -9.40 14.88 -4.96
CA VAL A 249 -9.99 13.57 -5.24
C VAL A 249 -11.28 13.37 -4.44
N GLU A 250 -11.28 13.69 -3.13
CA GLU A 250 -12.46 13.56 -2.28
C GLU A 250 -13.63 14.40 -2.77
N ASP A 251 -13.35 15.65 -3.18
CA ASP A 251 -14.42 16.59 -3.62
C ASP A 251 -15.01 16.24 -4.99
N ASN A 252 -14.31 15.44 -5.81
CA ASN A 252 -14.71 15.17 -7.20
C ASN A 252 -15.00 13.69 -7.47
N SER A 253 -14.93 12.80 -6.47
CA SER A 253 -15.13 11.36 -6.67
C SER A 253 -15.84 10.67 -5.50
N SER A 254 -16.24 9.41 -5.72
CA SER A 254 -16.77 8.52 -4.68
C SER A 254 -15.73 7.50 -4.26
N ILE A 255 -14.89 7.83 -3.28
CA ILE A 255 -13.88 6.94 -2.75
C ILE A 255 -14.55 5.77 -2.01
N LYS A 256 -14.23 4.52 -2.39
CA LYS A 256 -14.70 3.28 -1.77
C LYS A 256 -13.62 2.53 -1.02
N GLY A 257 -12.38 2.59 -1.50
CA GLY A 257 -11.20 2.07 -0.83
C GLY A 257 -10.19 3.17 -0.59
N PHE A 258 -9.62 3.22 0.59
CA PHE A 258 -8.51 4.11 0.92
C PHE A 258 -7.49 3.31 1.72
N THR A 259 -6.32 3.05 1.14
CA THR A 259 -5.21 2.40 1.82
C THR A 259 -4.16 3.41 2.22
N ILE A 260 -3.65 3.31 3.44
CA ILE A 260 -2.46 4.01 3.91
C ILE A 260 -1.38 2.94 4.13
N ALA A 261 -0.25 3.08 3.46
CA ALA A 261 0.85 2.13 3.50
C ALA A 261 2.19 2.82 3.83
N GLU A 262 3.14 2.04 4.29
CA GLU A 262 4.56 2.38 4.48
C GLU A 262 4.86 3.52 5.46
N TYR A 263 4.01 3.72 6.47
CA TYR A 263 4.36 4.59 7.58
C TYR A 263 5.44 3.94 8.44
N LEU A 264 6.66 4.49 8.38
CA LEU A 264 7.86 3.94 8.99
C LEU A 264 8.44 4.90 10.05
N PRO A 265 7.85 4.96 11.25
CA PRO A 265 8.32 5.81 12.35
C PRO A 265 9.54 5.16 13.04
N PHE A 266 10.70 5.18 12.38
CA PHE A 266 11.91 4.48 12.83
C PHE A 266 12.39 4.95 14.20
N ASP A 267 12.35 6.25 14.48
CA ASP A 267 12.80 6.83 15.73
C ASP A 267 11.88 6.43 16.89
N GLU A 268 10.58 6.49 16.69
CA GLU A 268 9.57 6.07 17.67
C GLU A 268 9.64 4.56 17.94
N HIS A 269 9.83 3.76 16.91
CA HIS A 269 10.03 2.31 17.05
C HIS A 269 11.30 2.01 17.83
N ARG A 270 12.39 2.74 17.57
CA ARG A 270 13.65 2.58 18.30
C ARG A 270 13.51 2.98 19.79
N LEU A 271 12.76 4.04 20.08
CA LEU A 271 12.44 4.43 21.46
C LEU A 271 11.62 3.36 22.17
N ASN A 272 10.61 2.81 21.51
CA ASN A 272 9.81 1.70 22.06
C ASN A 272 10.69 0.52 22.41
N GLN A 273 11.53 0.04 21.49
CA GLN A 273 12.47 -1.06 21.72
C GLN A 273 13.47 -0.78 22.85
N MET A 274 13.85 0.48 23.06
CA MET A 274 14.71 0.89 24.17
C MET A 274 13.99 0.72 25.51
N PHE A 275 12.76 1.21 25.60
CA PHE A 275 11.98 1.11 26.84
C PHE A 275 11.60 -0.34 27.21
N GLU A 276 11.33 -1.19 26.21
CA GLU A 276 11.07 -2.62 26.44
C GLU A 276 12.24 -3.38 27.09
N LYS A 277 13.45 -2.82 27.04
CA LYS A 277 14.65 -3.40 27.69
C LYS A 277 14.87 -2.93 29.12
N LEU A 278 14.06 -2.03 29.61
CA LEU A 278 14.16 -1.48 30.95
C LEU A 278 13.13 -2.15 31.88
N GLU A 279 13.60 -2.82 32.93
CA GLU A 279 12.76 -3.58 33.87
C GLU A 279 11.59 -2.74 34.42
N ILE A 280 11.81 -1.47 34.72
CA ILE A 280 10.77 -0.58 35.24
C ILE A 280 9.53 -0.45 34.36
N PHE A 281 9.60 -0.81 33.06
CA PHE A 281 8.48 -0.79 32.14
C PHE A 281 7.91 -2.17 31.84
N THR A 282 8.58 -3.25 32.29
CA THR A 282 8.23 -4.64 31.94
C THR A 282 7.87 -5.52 33.13
N GLU A 283 8.04 -5.05 34.39
CA GLU A 283 7.67 -5.70 35.63
C GLU A 283 6.15 -5.71 35.93
#